data_cbdfa27f1f045f4b6cfd5f41967ac9e7
#
_entry.id   cbdfa27f1f045f4b6cfd5f41967ac9e7
#
_cell.length_a   1.000
_cell.length_b   1.000
_cell.length_c   1.000
_cell.angle_alpha   90.00
_cell.angle_beta   90.00
_cell.angle_gamma   90.00
#
_symmetry.space_group_name_H-M   'P 1'
#
loop_
_entity.id
_entity.type
_entity.pdbx_description
1 polymer ?
#
loop_
_entity_poly.entity_id
_entity_poly.type
_entity_poly.pdbx_seq_one_letter_code
_entity_poly.pdbx_strand_id
1 'polypeptide(L)'
;MKRRILLPTDFSKNAWRAITYAQELYKNESCNFYILNVFSATGNPIVSLISLEPGSELYETARLKSENGLAKILDKLALEINKNPKHHFETISKFNNTIEAIKTVVEEKDIDMIVMGSKG
;
A
#
# COMPACT_ATOMS: atom_id res chain seq x y z
N MET A 1 16.52 16.83 -0.74
CA MET A 1 16.13 15.80 0.22
C MET A 1 14.86 15.10 -0.28
N LYS A 2 14.89 13.78 -0.37
CA LYS A 2 13.71 13.03 -0.82
C LYS A 2 12.72 12.87 0.30
N ARG A 3 11.45 13.16 0.04
CA ARG A 3 10.37 12.83 0.96
C ARG A 3 10.05 11.35 0.85
N ARG A 4 9.70 10.75 1.97
CA ARG A 4 9.30 9.34 2.06
C ARG A 4 7.85 9.30 2.50
N ILE A 5 6.99 8.92 1.57
CA ILE A 5 5.55 9.03 1.74
C ILE A 5 4.92 7.65 1.66
N LEU A 6 4.15 7.30 2.69
CA LEU A 6 3.43 6.04 2.76
C LEU A 6 2.01 6.21 2.24
N LEU A 7 1.61 5.34 1.35
CA LEU A 7 0.29 5.33 0.74
C LEU A 7 -0.38 3.98 1.00
N PRO A 8 -1.05 3.82 2.15
CA PRO A 8 -1.81 2.59 2.39
C PRO A 8 -2.96 2.47 1.42
N THR A 9 -3.21 1.26 0.93
CA THR A 9 -4.28 1.01 -0.04
C THR A 9 -5.04 -0.26 0.28
N ASP A 10 -6.35 -0.20 0.12
CA ASP A 10 -7.25 -1.35 0.14
C ASP A 10 -7.78 -1.66 -1.27
N PHE A 11 -7.14 -1.08 -2.29
CA PHE A 11 -7.49 -1.21 -3.70
C PHE A 11 -8.82 -0.54 -4.06
N SER A 12 -9.38 0.28 -3.16
CA SER A 12 -10.59 1.02 -3.44
C SER A 12 -10.31 2.24 -4.32
N LYS A 13 -11.39 2.83 -4.85
CA LYS A 13 -11.30 4.08 -5.60
C LYS A 13 -10.78 5.22 -4.74
N ASN A 14 -11.18 5.25 -3.47
CA ASN A 14 -10.71 6.28 -2.53
C ASN A 14 -9.20 6.17 -2.30
N ALA A 15 -8.70 4.95 -2.17
CA ALA A 15 -7.26 4.73 -2.03
C ALA A 15 -6.51 5.17 -3.29
N TRP A 16 -7.04 4.87 -4.47
CA TRP A 16 -6.46 5.33 -5.73
C TRP A 16 -6.42 6.86 -5.83
N ARG A 17 -7.51 7.52 -5.40
CA ARG A 17 -7.56 8.98 -5.36
C ARG A 17 -6.51 9.56 -4.43
N ALA A 18 -6.24 8.91 -3.30
CA ALA A 18 -5.19 9.34 -2.38
C ALA A 18 -3.82 9.25 -3.04
N ILE A 19 -3.56 8.21 -3.82
CA ILE A 19 -2.31 8.05 -4.57
C ILE A 19 -2.15 9.18 -5.59
N THR A 20 -3.18 9.45 -6.37
CA THR A 20 -3.12 10.53 -7.38
C THR A 20 -3.01 11.89 -6.73
N TYR A 21 -3.71 12.11 -5.62
CA TYR A 21 -3.62 13.36 -4.87
C TYR A 21 -2.21 13.60 -4.33
N ALA A 22 -1.57 12.57 -3.79
CA ALA A 22 -0.22 12.70 -3.27
C ALA A 22 0.78 13.06 -4.37
N GLN A 23 0.63 12.48 -5.56
CA GLN A 23 1.47 12.82 -6.70
C GLN A 23 1.34 14.29 -7.09
N GLU A 24 0.12 14.80 -7.08
CA GLU A 24 -0.14 16.20 -7.43
C GLU A 24 0.37 17.14 -6.34
N LEU A 25 0.13 16.78 -5.08
CA LEU A 25 0.55 17.59 -3.94
C LEU A 25 2.07 17.78 -3.90
N TYR A 26 2.81 16.75 -4.23
CA TYR A 26 4.27 16.75 -4.16
C TYR A 26 4.94 16.79 -5.54
N LYS A 27 4.26 17.30 -6.55
CA LYS A 27 4.75 17.25 -7.93
C LYS A 27 6.09 17.94 -8.15
N ASN A 28 6.41 18.93 -7.33
CA ASN A 28 7.68 19.68 -7.44
C ASN A 28 8.78 19.16 -6.53
N GLU A 29 8.53 18.08 -5.81
CA GLU A 29 9.47 17.53 -4.84
C GLU A 29 9.88 16.12 -5.21
N SER A 30 11.10 15.77 -4.85
CA SER A 30 11.59 14.39 -5.01
C SER A 30 10.97 13.52 -3.93
N CYS A 31 10.31 12.45 -4.34
CA CYS A 31 9.59 11.57 -3.42
C CYS A 31 9.84 10.10 -3.70
N ASN A 32 9.93 9.33 -2.63
CA ASN A 32 9.78 7.89 -2.66
C ASN A 32 8.41 7.59 -2.07
N PHE A 33 7.52 7.06 -2.90
CA PHE A 33 6.18 6.64 -2.48
C PHE A 33 6.19 5.15 -2.21
N TYR A 34 5.72 4.77 -1.02
CA TYR A 34 5.61 3.37 -0.60
C TYR A 34 4.13 3.02 -0.55
N ILE A 35 3.69 2.17 -1.47
CA ILE A 35 2.30 1.76 -1.56
C ILE A 35 2.16 0.46 -0.77
N LEU A 36 1.40 0.52 0.32
CA LEU A 36 1.27 -0.58 1.27
C LEU A 36 -0.11 -1.21 1.21
N ASN A 37 -0.16 -2.50 1.01
CA ASN A 37 -1.37 -3.27 1.25
C ASN A 37 -1.14 -4.22 2.42
N VAL A 38 -2.06 -4.20 3.38
CA VAL A 38 -2.03 -5.07 4.54
C VAL A 38 -3.11 -6.11 4.38
N PHE A 39 -2.74 -7.37 4.46
CA PHE A 39 -3.70 -8.47 4.42
C PHE A 39 -3.71 -9.18 5.77
N SER A 40 -4.89 -9.60 6.20
CA SER A 40 -5.09 -10.20 7.51
C SER A 40 -6.28 -11.15 7.48
N ALA A 41 -6.48 -11.86 8.58
CA ALA A 41 -7.60 -12.76 8.74
C ALA A 41 -8.89 -12.04 9.16
N THR A 42 -8.82 -10.74 9.41
CA THR A 42 -9.98 -9.97 9.90
C THR A 42 -11.02 -9.77 8.80
N GLY A 43 -12.30 -9.80 9.19
CA GLY A 43 -13.41 -9.58 8.28
C GLY A 43 -14.10 -10.85 7.81
N ASN A 44 -13.51 -12.02 8.03
CA ASN A 44 -14.13 -13.31 7.72
C ASN A 44 -14.18 -14.15 9.01
N PRO A 45 -15.39 -14.42 9.58
CA PRO A 45 -15.48 -15.17 10.83
C PRO A 45 -14.89 -16.57 10.77
N ILE A 46 -15.00 -17.23 9.62
CA ILE A 46 -14.45 -18.58 9.46
C ILE A 46 -12.92 -18.54 9.48
N VAL A 47 -12.34 -17.58 8.78
CA VAL A 47 -10.88 -17.40 8.74
C VAL A 47 -10.34 -16.99 10.10
N SER A 48 -11.13 -16.21 10.88
CA SER A 48 -10.74 -15.82 12.23
C SER A 48 -10.68 -17.00 13.19
N LEU A 49 -11.51 -18.04 12.96
CA LEU A 49 -11.51 -19.26 13.78
C LEU A 49 -10.36 -20.21 13.39
N ILE A 50 -9.89 -20.10 12.16
CA ILE A 50 -8.79 -20.90 11.65
C ILE A 50 -7.56 -19.98 11.64
N SER A 51 -6.54 -20.35 12.39
CA SER A 51 -5.30 -19.58 12.43
C SER A 51 -4.73 -19.44 11.01
N LEU A 52 -4.56 -18.20 10.55
CA LEU A 52 -3.97 -17.93 9.23
C LEU A 52 -2.45 -17.95 9.38
N GLU A 53 -1.86 -19.10 9.21
CA GLU A 53 -0.43 -19.29 9.39
C GLU A 53 0.34 -19.09 8.08
N PRO A 54 1.55 -18.51 8.14
CA PRO A 54 2.41 -18.41 6.96
C PRO A 54 2.65 -19.81 6.36
N GLY A 55 2.52 -19.91 5.05
CA GLY A 55 2.66 -21.18 4.35
C GLY A 55 1.38 -21.98 4.20
N SER A 56 0.30 -21.60 4.88
CA SER A 56 -1.00 -22.24 4.69
C SER A 56 -1.60 -21.80 3.36
N GLU A 57 -2.54 -22.59 2.83
CA GLU A 57 -3.20 -22.27 1.57
C GLU A 57 -3.98 -20.94 1.65
N LEU A 58 -4.65 -20.71 2.77
CA LEU A 58 -5.39 -19.46 2.97
C LEU A 58 -4.45 -18.25 3.03
N TYR A 59 -3.32 -18.41 3.72
CA TYR A 59 -2.31 -17.35 3.78
C TYR A 59 -1.77 -17.03 2.39
N GLU A 60 -1.39 -18.06 1.64
CA GLU A 60 -0.83 -17.88 0.30
C GLU A 60 -1.82 -17.23 -0.66
N THR A 61 -3.11 -17.58 -0.58
CA THR A 61 -4.16 -16.96 -1.38
C THR A 61 -4.28 -15.46 -1.06
N ALA A 62 -4.28 -15.12 0.22
CA ALA A 62 -4.37 -13.72 0.65
C ALA A 62 -3.12 -12.93 0.24
N ARG A 63 -1.95 -13.53 0.39
CA ARG A 63 -0.68 -12.92 -0.01
C ARG A 63 -0.66 -12.61 -1.51
N LEU A 64 -1.04 -13.58 -2.34
CA LEU A 64 -1.07 -13.41 -3.79
C LEU A 64 -2.06 -12.34 -4.21
N LYS A 65 -3.22 -12.28 -3.57
CA LYS A 65 -4.22 -11.24 -3.85
C LYS A 65 -3.65 -9.85 -3.56
N SER A 66 -2.94 -9.72 -2.44
CA SER A 66 -2.29 -8.47 -2.06
C SER A 66 -1.22 -8.07 -3.08
N GLU A 67 -0.33 -8.98 -3.39
CA GLU A 67 0.78 -8.71 -4.33
C GLU A 67 0.28 -8.44 -5.74
N ASN A 68 -0.73 -9.16 -6.21
CA ASN A 68 -1.30 -8.94 -7.53
C ASN A 68 -2.02 -7.59 -7.61
N GLY A 69 -2.72 -7.20 -6.55
CA GLY A 69 -3.35 -5.89 -6.49
C GLY A 69 -2.34 -4.76 -6.55
N LEU A 70 -1.23 -4.90 -5.83
CA LEU A 70 -0.14 -3.92 -5.85
C LEU A 70 0.52 -3.85 -7.24
N ALA A 71 0.73 -4.99 -7.88
CA ALA A 71 1.29 -5.03 -9.24
C ALA A 71 0.40 -4.29 -10.24
N LYS A 72 -0.91 -4.42 -10.11
CA LYS A 72 -1.87 -3.69 -10.96
C LYS A 72 -1.78 -2.19 -10.75
N ILE A 73 -1.55 -1.74 -9.52
CA ILE A 73 -1.35 -0.31 -9.24
C ILE A 73 -0.09 0.19 -9.93
N LEU A 74 1.01 -0.56 -9.85
CA LEU A 74 2.25 -0.17 -10.52
C LEU A 74 2.06 -0.11 -12.03
N ASP A 75 1.32 -1.05 -12.61
CA ASP A 75 1.02 -1.04 -14.05
C ASP A 75 0.20 0.21 -14.42
N LYS A 76 -0.77 0.57 -13.62
CA LYS A 76 -1.58 1.77 -13.81
C LYS A 76 -0.71 3.03 -13.78
N LEU A 77 0.19 3.11 -12.82
CA LEU A 77 1.10 4.25 -12.70
C LEU A 77 2.06 4.31 -13.88
N ALA A 78 2.51 3.16 -14.37
CA ALA A 78 3.41 3.09 -15.51
C ALA A 78 2.76 3.55 -16.81
N LEU A 79 1.43 3.47 -16.90
CA LEU A 79 0.69 3.90 -18.08
C LEU A 79 0.37 5.39 -18.09
N GLU A 80 0.67 6.11 -17.03
CA GLU A 80 0.43 7.55 -16.97
C GLU A 80 1.29 8.29 -18.01
N ILE A 81 0.66 9.23 -18.72
CA ILE A 81 1.30 9.97 -19.80
C ILE A 81 2.37 10.92 -19.26
N ASN A 82 2.10 11.56 -18.14
CA ASN A 82 2.99 12.56 -17.54
C ASN A 82 3.70 12.02 -16.31
N LYS A 83 4.62 11.11 -16.52
CA LYS A 83 5.42 10.57 -15.42
C LYS A 83 6.34 11.63 -14.84
N ASN A 84 6.35 11.73 -13.52
CA ASN A 84 7.23 12.66 -12.83
C ASN A 84 8.56 11.95 -12.53
N PRO A 85 9.67 12.43 -13.12
CA PRO A 85 10.97 11.78 -12.88
C PRO A 85 11.48 11.92 -11.45
N LYS A 86 10.88 12.82 -10.67
CA LYS A 86 11.21 12.99 -9.26
C LYS A 86 10.49 12.00 -8.34
N HIS A 87 9.53 11.24 -8.87
CA HIS A 87 8.72 10.31 -8.10
C HIS A 87 9.12 8.86 -8.37
N HIS A 88 9.37 8.12 -7.30
CA HIS A 88 9.68 6.69 -7.36
C HIS A 88 8.66 5.94 -6.51
N PHE A 89 8.25 4.76 -6.97
CA PHE A 89 7.23 3.96 -6.31
C PHE A 89 7.79 2.60 -5.93
N GLU A 90 7.49 2.17 -4.71
CA GLU A 90 7.81 0.84 -4.21
C GLU A 90 6.52 0.27 -3.59
N THR A 91 6.28 -1.01 -3.76
CA THR A 91 5.12 -1.67 -3.16
C THR A 91 5.55 -2.55 -2.00
N ILE A 92 4.70 -2.61 -0.97
CA ILE A 92 4.94 -3.41 0.22
C ILE A 92 3.65 -4.16 0.55
N SER A 93 3.78 -5.49 0.69
CA SER A 93 2.68 -6.35 1.12
C SER A 93 3.03 -6.89 2.50
N LYS A 94 2.17 -6.66 3.49
CA LYS A 94 2.41 -7.08 4.88
C LYS A 94 1.24 -7.91 5.40
N PHE A 95 1.56 -8.98 6.12
CA PHE A 95 0.58 -9.74 6.87
C PHE A 95 0.59 -9.27 8.32
N ASN A 96 -0.45 -8.55 8.71
CA ASN A 96 -0.60 -8.03 10.07
C ASN A 96 -1.96 -7.36 10.19
N ASN A 97 -2.24 -6.73 11.33
CA ASN A 97 -3.32 -5.75 11.37
C ASN A 97 -2.79 -4.42 10.80
N THR A 98 -3.72 -3.59 10.35
CA THR A 98 -3.37 -2.38 9.60
C THR A 98 -2.49 -1.42 10.40
N ILE A 99 -2.83 -1.19 11.67
CA ILE A 99 -2.10 -0.23 12.51
C ILE A 99 -0.66 -0.70 12.76
N GLU A 100 -0.47 -1.97 13.10
CA GLU A 100 0.87 -2.51 13.37
C GLU A 100 1.72 -2.52 12.10
N ALA A 101 1.13 -2.86 10.96
CA ALA A 101 1.84 -2.84 9.70
C ALA A 101 2.31 -1.44 9.33
N ILE A 102 1.44 -0.43 9.52
CA ILE A 102 1.81 0.97 9.26
C ILE A 102 2.95 1.40 10.17
N LYS A 103 2.85 1.11 11.47
CA LYS A 103 3.91 1.45 12.43
C LYS A 103 5.25 0.85 12.02
N THR A 104 5.25 -0.42 11.63
CA THR A 104 6.46 -1.13 11.23
C THR A 104 7.09 -0.48 10.00
N VAL A 105 6.28 -0.19 8.98
CA VAL A 105 6.79 0.42 7.75
C VAL A 105 7.29 1.85 8.00
N VAL A 106 6.60 2.62 8.83
CA VAL A 106 7.03 3.97 9.19
C VAL A 106 8.44 3.95 9.76
N GLU A 107 8.73 2.98 10.63
CA GLU A 107 10.06 2.83 11.22
C GLU A 107 11.09 2.30 10.22
N GLU A 108 10.74 1.23 9.49
CA GLU A 108 11.67 0.59 8.55
C GLU A 108 12.08 1.49 7.39
N LYS A 109 11.17 2.33 6.93
CA LYS A 109 11.38 3.16 5.74
C LYS A 109 11.57 4.64 6.06
N ASP A 110 11.63 5.03 7.33
CA ASP A 110 11.77 6.43 7.76
C ASP A 110 10.72 7.32 7.09
N ILE A 111 9.45 6.94 7.21
CA ILE A 111 8.36 7.65 6.55
C ILE A 111 8.15 9.04 7.16
N ASP A 112 8.05 10.06 6.31
CA ASP A 112 7.83 11.45 6.71
C ASP A 112 6.34 11.80 6.76
N MET A 113 5.52 11.17 5.90
CA MET A 113 4.13 11.52 5.73
C MET A 113 3.32 10.31 5.31
N ILE A 114 2.09 10.22 5.82
CA ILE A 114 1.12 9.19 5.41
C ILE A 114 -0.03 9.89 4.71
N VAL A 115 -0.38 9.45 3.51
CA VAL A 115 -1.55 9.95 2.78
C VAL A 115 -2.49 8.79 2.54
N MET A 116 -3.68 8.88 3.11
CA MET A 116 -4.69 7.82 3.03
C MET A 116 -6.01 8.36 2.50
N GLY A 117 -6.72 7.50 1.78
CA GLY A 117 -8.11 7.79 1.45
C GLY A 117 -8.98 7.65 2.67
N SER A 118 -9.93 8.56 2.83
CA SER A 118 -10.93 8.43 3.89
C SER A 118 -12.11 7.62 3.35
N LYS A 119 -12.66 6.75 4.20
CA LYS A 119 -13.94 6.11 3.89
C LYS A 119 -15.01 7.14 4.19
N GLY A 120 -15.62 7.60 3.13
CA GLY A 120 -16.74 8.54 3.25
C GLY A 120 -17.96 7.88 3.86
#